data_4690eb3c6944860e14958bf9e2639b93
#
_entry.id   4690eb3c6944860e14958bf9e2639b93
#
_cell.length_a   1.000
_cell.length_b   1.000
_cell.length_c   1.000
_cell.angle_alpha   90.00
_cell.angle_beta   90.00
_cell.angle_gamma   90.00
#
_symmetry.space_group_name_H-M   'P 1'
#
loop_
_entity.id
_entity.type
_entity.pdbx_description
1 polymer ?
#
loop_
_entity_poly.entity_id
_entity_poly.type
_entity_poly.pdbx_seq_one_letter_code
_entity_poly.pdbx_strand_id
1 'polypeptide(L)'
;MIDATPSHAVLREFFDNSSLTWGLMACGVAQLLKLFLELLVHRRWRPAVLIETGGMPSSHSALVTGTAACVGWTLGFDHPLFALAAMVAFVVMYDASGIRRAAGLTAERVNGLPESLWPDAPEKPLKESLGHSRLQVLVGSLMGPAVALPGLEFVGSPLHLLSGLGAGLG
;
A
#
# COMPACT_ATOMS: atom_id res chain seq x y z
N MET A 1 -18.70 -31.77 12.37
CA MET A 1 -19.42 -31.48 11.13
C MET A 1 -18.95 -30.11 10.71
N ILE A 2 -18.02 -30.04 9.77
CA ILE A 2 -17.52 -28.74 9.25
C ILE A 2 -18.57 -28.34 8.21
N ASP A 3 -19.42 -27.38 8.57
CA ASP A 3 -20.37 -26.78 7.65
C ASP A 3 -19.55 -26.09 6.55
N ALA A 4 -19.56 -26.67 5.36
CA ALA A 4 -18.92 -26.07 4.19
C ALA A 4 -19.73 -24.82 3.82
N THR A 5 -19.34 -23.66 4.40
CA THR A 5 -19.85 -22.36 3.95
C THR A 5 -19.59 -22.24 2.45
N PRO A 6 -20.60 -21.93 1.64
CA PRO A 6 -20.42 -21.78 0.20
C PRO A 6 -19.28 -20.79 -0.08
N SER A 7 -18.40 -21.11 -1.02
CA SER A 7 -17.24 -20.28 -1.39
C SER A 7 -17.61 -18.80 -1.63
N HIS A 8 -18.83 -18.55 -2.09
CA HIS A 8 -19.40 -17.23 -2.28
C HIS A 8 -19.60 -16.42 -0.97
N ALA A 9 -19.90 -17.10 0.14
CA ALA A 9 -20.06 -16.43 1.44
C ALA A 9 -18.71 -15.94 1.97
N VAL A 10 -17.66 -16.76 1.85
CA VAL A 10 -16.30 -16.41 2.29
C VAL A 10 -15.75 -15.22 1.47
N LEU A 11 -15.93 -15.23 0.15
CA LEU A 11 -15.53 -14.11 -0.70
C LEU A 11 -16.28 -12.83 -0.34
N ARG A 12 -17.59 -12.95 -0.09
CA ARG A 12 -18.41 -11.80 0.34
C ARG A 12 -17.92 -11.23 1.65
N GLU A 13 -17.68 -12.05 2.67
CA GLU A 13 -17.13 -11.63 3.97
C GLU A 13 -15.77 -10.95 3.83
N PHE A 14 -14.89 -11.47 2.96
CA PHE A 14 -13.60 -10.88 2.68
C PHE A 14 -13.73 -9.46 2.10
N PHE A 15 -14.59 -9.29 1.11
CA PHE A 15 -14.81 -7.97 0.48
C PHE A 15 -15.68 -7.04 1.34
N ASP A 16 -16.44 -7.58 2.30
CA ASP A 16 -17.22 -6.81 3.26
C ASP A 16 -16.40 -6.31 4.45
N ASN A 17 -15.14 -6.75 4.56
CA ASN A 17 -14.23 -6.22 5.55
C ASN A 17 -13.82 -4.78 5.20
N SER A 18 -14.57 -3.83 5.75
CA SER A 18 -14.40 -2.41 5.46
C SER A 18 -13.00 -1.89 5.79
N SER A 19 -12.36 -2.38 6.88
CA SER A 19 -11.01 -1.96 7.24
C SER A 19 -9.97 -2.38 6.20
N LEU A 20 -10.05 -3.62 5.71
CA LEU A 20 -9.16 -4.13 4.67
C LEU A 20 -9.43 -3.40 3.33
N THR A 21 -10.68 -3.27 2.97
CA THR A 21 -11.08 -2.71 1.66
C THR A 21 -10.70 -1.24 1.55
N TRP A 22 -10.94 -0.45 2.59
CA TRP A 22 -10.54 0.96 2.58
C TRP A 22 -9.03 1.16 2.69
N GLY A 23 -8.30 0.27 3.37
CA GLY A 23 -6.84 0.23 3.31
C GLY A 23 -6.33 -0.04 1.89
N LEU A 24 -6.90 -1.02 1.19
CA LEU A 24 -6.59 -1.32 -0.22
C LEU A 24 -6.96 -0.14 -1.14
N MET A 25 -8.08 0.53 -0.90
CA MET A 25 -8.46 1.74 -1.64
C MET A 25 -7.44 2.86 -1.44
N ALA A 26 -6.98 3.10 -0.21
CA ALA A 26 -5.93 4.07 0.07
C ALA A 26 -4.61 3.72 -0.66
N CYS A 27 -4.25 2.44 -0.70
CA CYS A 27 -3.12 1.95 -1.49
C CYS A 27 -3.32 2.25 -3.00
N GLY A 28 -4.49 1.95 -3.54
CA GLY A 28 -4.83 2.20 -4.95
C GLY A 28 -4.75 3.69 -5.31
N VAL A 29 -5.33 4.55 -4.47
CA VAL A 29 -5.26 6.02 -4.64
C VAL A 29 -3.81 6.51 -4.60
N ALA A 30 -2.97 5.98 -3.68
CA ALA A 30 -1.55 6.30 -3.63
C ALA A 30 -0.81 5.88 -4.91
N GLN A 31 -1.13 4.71 -5.49
CA GLN A 31 -0.54 4.26 -6.74
C GLN A 31 -0.97 5.11 -7.93
N LEU A 32 -2.26 5.47 -8.01
CA LEU A 32 -2.76 6.38 -9.05
C LEU A 32 -2.12 7.76 -8.95
N LEU A 33 -1.95 8.27 -7.73
CA LEU A 33 -1.28 9.55 -7.51
C LEU A 33 0.20 9.51 -7.94
N LYS A 34 0.91 8.40 -7.74
CA LYS A 34 2.27 8.23 -8.28
C LYS A 34 2.29 8.35 -9.80
N LEU A 35 1.38 7.65 -10.49
CA LEU A 35 1.30 7.72 -11.95
C LEU A 35 1.00 9.14 -12.43
N PHE A 36 0.10 9.82 -11.73
CA PHE A 36 -0.25 11.20 -12.03
C PHE A 36 0.94 12.16 -11.82
N LEU A 37 1.67 12.01 -10.72
CA LEU A 37 2.87 12.81 -10.44
C LEU A 37 3.99 12.54 -11.47
N GLU A 38 4.19 11.28 -11.86
CA GLU A 38 5.14 10.92 -12.92
C GLU A 38 4.80 11.61 -14.23
N LEU A 39 3.51 11.60 -14.59
CA LEU A 39 3.03 12.28 -15.80
C LEU A 39 3.20 13.80 -15.71
N LEU A 40 2.88 14.41 -14.57
CA LEU A 40 2.98 15.87 -14.40
C LEU A 40 4.43 16.37 -14.36
N VAL A 41 5.28 15.69 -13.58
CA VAL A 41 6.66 16.15 -13.30
C VAL A 41 7.60 15.76 -14.43
N HIS A 42 7.53 14.50 -14.87
CA HIS A 42 8.46 13.96 -15.87
C HIS A 42 7.88 13.97 -17.29
N ARG A 43 6.59 14.31 -17.45
CA ARG A 43 5.85 14.29 -18.72
C ARG A 43 5.99 12.95 -19.47
N ARG A 44 6.09 11.85 -18.71
CA ARG A 44 6.27 10.49 -19.25
C ARG A 44 5.14 9.58 -18.77
N TRP A 45 4.51 8.89 -19.72
CA TRP A 45 3.56 7.84 -19.41
C TRP A 45 4.31 6.55 -19.08
N ARG A 46 4.44 6.24 -17.77
CA ARG A 46 5.13 5.03 -17.28
C ARG A 46 4.21 4.21 -16.39
N PRO A 47 3.35 3.36 -16.96
CA PRO A 47 2.46 2.51 -16.15
C PRO A 47 3.21 1.52 -15.25
N ALA A 48 4.48 1.21 -15.56
CA ALA A 48 5.35 0.39 -14.72
C ALA A 48 5.48 0.92 -13.27
N VAL A 49 5.31 2.24 -13.06
CA VAL A 49 5.31 2.87 -11.72
C VAL A 49 4.27 2.27 -10.79
N LEU A 50 3.16 1.73 -11.32
CA LEU A 50 2.09 1.11 -10.52
C LEU A 50 2.54 -0.20 -9.83
N ILE A 51 3.56 -0.87 -10.36
CA ILE A 51 4.12 -2.11 -9.82
C ILE A 51 5.53 -1.94 -9.26
N GLU A 52 6.16 -0.79 -9.50
CA GLU A 52 7.47 -0.47 -8.95
C GLU A 52 7.38 -0.13 -7.45
N THR A 53 8.39 -0.59 -6.71
CA THR A 53 8.58 -0.21 -5.30
C THR A 53 9.43 1.05 -5.25
N GLY A 54 8.87 2.13 -4.73
CA GLY A 54 9.53 3.44 -4.68
C GLY A 54 8.59 4.54 -5.19
N GLY A 55 9.07 5.78 -5.24
CA GLY A 55 8.28 6.94 -5.63
C GLY A 55 7.34 7.47 -4.53
N MET A 56 6.75 8.63 -4.77
CA MET A 56 5.90 9.35 -3.80
C MET A 56 4.44 9.36 -4.30
N PRO A 57 3.47 9.11 -3.40
CA PRO A 57 3.56 8.68 -2.00
C PRO A 57 3.82 7.18 -1.83
N SER A 58 4.19 6.74 -0.61
CA SER A 58 4.33 5.32 -0.29
C SER A 58 2.96 4.64 -0.19
N SER A 59 2.64 3.79 -1.14
CA SER A 59 1.37 3.04 -1.17
C SER A 59 1.27 1.99 -0.07
N HIS A 60 2.39 1.37 0.31
CA HIS A 60 2.41 0.44 1.45
C HIS A 60 2.13 1.15 2.76
N SER A 61 2.69 2.36 2.96
CA SER A 61 2.37 3.16 4.14
C SER A 61 0.90 3.55 4.17
N ALA A 62 0.34 3.98 3.02
CA ALA A 62 -1.08 4.31 2.93
C ALA A 62 -1.99 3.10 3.23
N LEU A 63 -1.63 1.91 2.72
CA LEU A 63 -2.34 0.66 3.01
C LEU A 63 -2.42 0.40 4.52
N VAL A 64 -1.25 0.28 5.16
CA VAL A 64 -1.20 -0.17 6.57
C VAL A 64 -1.74 0.87 7.54
N THR A 65 -1.53 2.17 7.27
CA THR A 65 -2.07 3.23 8.14
C THR A 65 -3.57 3.45 7.91
N GLY A 66 -4.05 3.31 6.68
CA GLY A 66 -5.48 3.35 6.36
C GLY A 66 -6.23 2.21 7.03
N THR A 67 -5.71 0.96 6.92
CA THR A 67 -6.28 -0.19 7.62
C THR A 67 -6.26 -0.01 9.13
N ALA A 68 -5.13 0.41 9.71
CA ALA A 68 -5.04 0.64 11.15
C ALA A 68 -6.02 1.73 11.63
N ALA A 69 -6.15 2.83 10.88
CA ALA A 69 -7.11 3.87 11.20
C ALA A 69 -8.57 3.37 11.19
N CYS A 70 -8.95 2.58 10.18
CA CYS A 70 -10.28 1.97 10.14
C CYS A 70 -10.52 1.01 11.32
N VAL A 71 -9.54 0.19 11.68
CA VAL A 71 -9.64 -0.70 12.87
C VAL A 71 -9.84 0.11 14.14
N GLY A 72 -9.04 1.17 14.36
CA GLY A 72 -9.20 2.03 15.53
C GLY A 72 -10.52 2.80 15.55
N TRP A 73 -11.00 3.24 14.37
CA TRP A 73 -12.29 3.94 14.25
C TRP A 73 -13.49 3.04 14.55
N THR A 74 -13.44 1.78 14.08
CA THR A 74 -14.57 0.85 14.24
C THR A 74 -14.62 0.12 15.58
N LEU A 75 -13.44 -0.24 16.13
CA LEU A 75 -13.36 -1.05 17.35
C LEU A 75 -12.95 -0.24 18.60
N GLY A 76 -12.44 0.97 18.41
CA GLY A 76 -11.83 1.80 19.45
C GLY A 76 -10.30 1.79 19.36
N PHE A 77 -9.69 2.94 19.64
CA PHE A 77 -8.22 3.09 19.64
C PHE A 77 -7.54 2.43 20.85
N ASP A 78 -8.32 2.03 21.85
CA ASP A 78 -7.91 1.23 23.02
C ASP A 78 -8.00 -0.28 22.76
N HIS A 79 -8.59 -0.71 21.66
CA HIS A 79 -8.77 -2.13 21.33
C HIS A 79 -7.44 -2.81 20.95
N PRO A 80 -7.15 -4.03 21.45
CA PRO A 80 -5.89 -4.74 21.16
C PRO A 80 -5.61 -4.96 19.66
N LEU A 81 -6.65 -5.11 18.82
CA LEU A 81 -6.47 -5.23 17.37
C LEU A 81 -5.96 -3.93 16.74
N PHE A 82 -6.34 -2.76 17.28
CA PHE A 82 -5.76 -1.50 16.84
C PHE A 82 -4.27 -1.44 17.19
N ALA A 83 -3.88 -1.84 18.39
CA ALA A 83 -2.48 -1.89 18.78
C ALA A 83 -1.67 -2.80 17.84
N LEU A 84 -2.20 -3.98 17.50
CA LEU A 84 -1.58 -4.89 16.53
C LEU A 84 -1.44 -4.24 15.14
N ALA A 85 -2.52 -3.65 14.62
CA ALA A 85 -2.51 -2.97 13.32
C ALA A 85 -1.51 -1.80 13.28
N ALA A 86 -1.46 -1.00 14.34
CA ALA A 86 -0.51 0.11 14.48
C ALA A 86 0.93 -0.37 14.54
N MET A 87 1.23 -1.46 15.26
CA MET A 87 2.55 -2.08 15.31
C MET A 87 2.98 -2.59 13.93
N VAL A 88 2.10 -3.26 13.19
CA VAL A 88 2.36 -3.70 11.81
C VAL A 88 2.64 -2.48 10.92
N ALA A 89 1.84 -1.43 11.02
CA ALA A 89 2.05 -0.20 10.26
C ALA A 89 3.43 0.42 10.56
N PHE A 90 3.80 0.50 11.83
CA PHE A 90 5.10 1.02 12.24
C PHE A 90 6.26 0.20 11.66
N VAL A 91 6.21 -1.14 11.76
CA VAL A 91 7.25 -2.04 11.23
C VAL A 91 7.38 -1.90 9.71
N VAL A 92 6.27 -1.87 8.98
CA VAL A 92 6.27 -1.70 7.51
C VAL A 92 6.86 -0.35 7.10
N MET A 93 6.50 0.73 7.79
CA MET A 93 7.04 2.07 7.50
C MET A 93 8.53 2.19 7.84
N TYR A 94 8.94 1.58 8.95
CA TYR A 94 10.35 1.55 9.36
C TYR A 94 11.20 0.75 8.37
N ASP A 95 10.73 -0.44 7.96
CA ASP A 95 11.39 -1.25 6.93
C ASP A 95 11.51 -0.48 5.61
N ALA A 96 10.42 0.15 5.15
CA ALA A 96 10.38 0.88 3.89
C ALA A 96 11.39 2.04 3.84
N SER A 97 11.55 2.80 4.92
CA SER A 97 12.45 3.96 4.98
C SER A 97 13.86 3.65 5.48
N GLY A 98 14.05 2.48 6.09
CA GLY A 98 15.31 2.00 6.66
C GLY A 98 15.94 0.90 5.81
N ILE A 99 15.55 -0.33 6.09
CA ILE A 99 16.20 -1.54 5.56
C ILE A 99 16.16 -1.58 4.02
N ARG A 100 14.98 -1.42 3.44
CA ARG A 100 14.84 -1.45 1.96
C ARG A 100 15.58 -0.31 1.29
N ARG A 101 15.58 0.88 1.89
CA ARG A 101 16.33 2.01 1.36
C ARG A 101 17.83 1.76 1.43
N ALA A 102 18.34 1.19 2.53
CA ALA A 102 19.74 0.82 2.65
C ALA A 102 20.13 -0.24 1.60
N ALA A 103 19.27 -1.26 1.38
CA ALA A 103 19.48 -2.27 0.34
C ALA A 103 19.56 -1.65 -1.07
N GLY A 104 18.70 -0.70 -1.40
CA GLY A 104 18.73 0.02 -2.67
C GLY A 104 20.04 0.81 -2.87
N LEU A 105 20.47 1.55 -1.86
CA LEU A 105 21.75 2.29 -1.89
C LEU A 105 22.96 1.36 -1.97
N THR A 106 22.89 0.18 -1.36
CA THR A 106 23.94 -0.85 -1.47
C THR A 106 23.96 -1.40 -2.91
N ALA A 107 22.80 -1.70 -3.48
CA ALA A 107 22.69 -2.15 -4.87
C ALA A 107 23.30 -1.13 -5.86
N GLU A 108 22.99 0.17 -5.69
CA GLU A 108 23.57 1.26 -6.50
C GLU A 108 25.09 1.27 -6.43
N ARG A 109 25.66 1.15 -5.21
CA ARG A 109 27.12 1.12 -5.03
C ARG A 109 27.75 -0.12 -5.65
N VAL A 110 27.13 -1.28 -5.50
CA VAL A 110 27.63 -2.55 -6.05
C VAL A 110 27.55 -2.55 -7.57
N ASN A 111 26.47 -2.05 -8.16
CA ASN A 111 26.34 -1.92 -9.62
C ASN A 111 27.36 -0.93 -10.21
N GLY A 112 27.84 0.03 -9.42
CA GLY A 112 28.86 0.99 -9.82
C GLY A 112 30.31 0.48 -9.68
N LEU A 113 30.52 -0.77 -9.23
CA LEU A 113 31.86 -1.34 -9.14
C LEU A 113 32.42 -1.62 -10.54
N PRO A 114 33.73 -1.36 -10.78
CA PRO A 114 34.38 -1.75 -12.02
C PRO A 114 34.43 -3.26 -12.19
N GLU A 115 34.33 -3.74 -13.43
CA GLU A 115 34.30 -5.17 -13.77
C GLU A 115 35.50 -5.94 -13.20
N SER A 116 36.64 -5.27 -13.06
CA SER A 116 37.83 -5.85 -12.43
C SER A 116 37.66 -6.25 -10.97
N LEU A 117 36.72 -5.62 -10.25
CA LEU A 117 36.39 -5.94 -8.85
C LEU A 117 35.19 -6.87 -8.72
N TRP A 118 34.42 -7.05 -9.78
CA TRP A 118 33.27 -7.95 -9.82
C TRP A 118 33.15 -8.65 -11.18
N PRO A 119 34.09 -9.57 -11.50
CA PRO A 119 34.12 -10.24 -12.80
C PRO A 119 32.92 -11.14 -13.06
N ASP A 120 32.28 -11.65 -12.00
CA ASP A 120 31.08 -12.51 -12.08
C ASP A 120 29.79 -11.69 -11.83
N ALA A 121 29.77 -10.41 -12.17
CA ALA A 121 28.58 -9.58 -12.02
C ALA A 121 27.39 -10.19 -12.81
N PRO A 122 26.17 -10.21 -12.24
CA PRO A 122 25.02 -10.75 -12.93
C PRO A 122 24.70 -9.93 -14.19
N GLU A 123 24.24 -10.57 -15.26
CA GLU A 123 23.85 -9.91 -16.51
C GLU A 123 22.83 -8.77 -16.28
N LYS A 124 21.97 -8.92 -15.27
CA LYS A 124 21.01 -7.89 -14.87
C LYS A 124 21.51 -7.18 -13.61
N PRO A 125 21.58 -5.84 -13.62
CA PRO A 125 21.99 -5.09 -12.46
C PRO A 125 21.05 -5.34 -11.28
N LEU A 126 21.58 -5.20 -10.07
CA LEU A 126 20.78 -5.27 -8.84
C LEU A 126 19.74 -4.14 -8.84
N LYS A 127 18.57 -4.42 -8.26
CA LYS A 127 17.49 -3.44 -8.20
C LYS A 127 17.83 -2.30 -7.23
N GLU A 128 18.09 -1.11 -7.76
CA GLU A 128 18.43 0.09 -6.99
C GLU A 128 17.22 0.82 -6.42
N SER A 129 16.08 0.76 -7.13
CA SER A 129 14.84 1.44 -6.76
C SER A 129 14.09 0.74 -5.62
N LEU A 130 14.80 0.42 -4.52
CA LEU A 130 14.22 -0.20 -3.34
C LEU A 130 14.04 0.84 -2.22
N GLY A 131 12.93 0.69 -1.49
CA GLY A 131 12.61 1.53 -0.33
C GLY A 131 12.12 2.93 -0.70
N HIS A 132 11.88 3.70 0.33
CA HIS A 132 11.28 5.04 0.25
C HIS A 132 12.09 6.04 1.09
N SER A 133 12.07 7.32 0.71
CA SER A 133 12.54 8.36 1.61
C SER A 133 11.57 8.51 2.81
N ARG A 134 12.07 9.06 3.93
CA ARG A 134 11.23 9.34 5.10
C ARG A 134 10.02 10.20 4.77
N LEU A 135 10.19 11.18 3.86
CA LEU A 135 9.10 12.04 3.40
C LEU A 135 8.04 11.26 2.63
N GLN A 136 8.44 10.34 1.74
CA GLN A 136 7.51 9.50 0.98
C GLN A 136 6.68 8.59 1.89
N VAL A 137 7.31 8.04 2.94
CA VAL A 137 6.63 7.25 3.97
C VAL A 137 5.67 8.12 4.77
N LEU A 138 6.10 9.32 5.21
CA LEU A 138 5.25 10.24 5.96
C LEU A 138 4.02 10.66 5.15
N VAL A 139 4.19 11.08 3.90
CA VAL A 139 3.06 11.46 3.04
C VAL A 139 2.11 10.28 2.83
N GLY A 140 2.65 9.08 2.58
CA GLY A 140 1.83 7.87 2.46
C GLY A 140 1.07 7.54 3.75
N SER A 141 1.71 7.69 4.92
CA SER A 141 1.08 7.40 6.22
C SER A 141 -0.05 8.38 6.58
N LEU A 142 0.04 9.62 6.17
CA LEU A 142 -1.05 10.60 6.33
C LEU A 142 -2.18 10.37 5.32
N MET A 143 -1.83 9.97 4.11
CA MET A 143 -2.78 9.70 3.04
C MET A 143 -3.68 8.50 3.35
N GLY A 144 -3.13 7.47 4.01
CA GLY A 144 -3.90 6.28 4.40
C GLY A 144 -5.19 6.62 5.14
N PRO A 145 -5.10 7.21 6.34
CA PRO A 145 -6.27 7.66 7.10
C PRO A 145 -7.13 8.71 6.36
N ALA A 146 -6.49 9.63 5.62
CA ALA A 146 -7.20 10.69 4.90
C ALA A 146 -8.11 10.15 3.78
N VAL A 147 -7.80 9.00 3.21
CA VAL A 147 -8.65 8.32 2.22
C VAL A 147 -9.60 7.33 2.91
N ALA A 148 -9.08 6.53 3.84
CA ALA A 148 -9.81 5.40 4.39
C ALA A 148 -10.93 5.83 5.36
N LEU A 149 -10.70 6.82 6.23
CA LEU A 149 -11.71 7.24 7.21
C LEU A 149 -12.93 7.91 6.56
N PRO A 150 -12.79 8.89 5.64
CA PRO A 150 -13.96 9.43 4.94
C PRO A 150 -14.71 8.35 4.16
N GLY A 151 -13.99 7.45 3.50
CA GLY A 151 -14.60 6.34 2.79
C GLY A 151 -15.42 5.44 3.72
N LEU A 152 -14.87 5.07 4.86
CA LEU A 152 -15.55 4.27 5.87
C LEU A 152 -16.79 4.98 6.42
N GLU A 153 -16.69 6.27 6.74
CA GLU A 153 -17.76 7.06 7.36
C GLU A 153 -18.91 7.34 6.39
N PHE A 154 -18.61 7.78 5.17
CA PHE A 154 -19.65 8.21 4.23
C PHE A 154 -20.19 7.08 3.34
N VAL A 155 -19.42 6.02 3.13
CA VAL A 155 -19.79 4.92 2.21
C VAL A 155 -20.05 3.61 2.97
N GLY A 156 -19.38 3.40 4.10
CA GLY A 156 -19.42 2.15 4.85
C GLY A 156 -18.69 1.02 4.14
N SER A 157 -19.33 -0.14 3.98
CA SER A 157 -18.77 -1.25 3.22
C SER A 157 -18.82 -0.95 1.72
N PRO A 158 -17.69 -1.06 0.98
CA PRO A 158 -17.66 -0.86 -0.48
C PRO A 158 -18.55 -1.81 -1.26
N LEU A 159 -18.92 -2.96 -0.71
CA LEU A 159 -19.88 -3.87 -1.34
C LEU A 159 -21.29 -3.25 -1.48
N HIS A 160 -21.68 -2.35 -0.58
CA HIS A 160 -22.95 -1.64 -0.70
C HIS A 160 -23.01 -0.75 -1.94
N LEU A 161 -21.86 -0.19 -2.39
CA LEU A 161 -21.78 0.56 -3.65
C LEU A 161 -22.06 -0.33 -4.86
N LEU A 162 -21.49 -1.54 -4.86
CA LEU A 162 -21.67 -2.49 -5.96
C LEU A 162 -23.09 -3.06 -6.01
N SER A 163 -23.72 -3.31 -4.87
CA SER A 163 -25.11 -3.78 -4.81
C SER A 163 -26.10 -2.68 -5.21
N GLY A 164 -25.83 -1.41 -4.85
CA GLY A 164 -26.64 -0.26 -5.25
C GLY A 164 -26.60 0.02 -6.76
N LEU A 165 -25.43 -0.17 -7.39
CA LEU A 165 -25.28 -0.03 -8.85
C LEU A 165 -25.98 -1.16 -9.61
N GLY A 166 -26.03 -2.37 -9.06
CA GLY A 166 -26.76 -3.51 -9.65
C GLY A 166 -28.29 -3.37 -9.57
N ALA A 167 -28.80 -2.73 -8.53
CA ALA A 167 -30.25 -2.52 -8.34
C ALA A 167 -30.80 -1.37 -9.20
N GLY A 168 -29.96 -0.51 -9.76
CA GLY A 168 -30.37 0.61 -10.64
C GLY A 168 -30.38 0.28 -12.14
N LEU A 169 -29.99 -0.94 -12.54
CA LEU A 169 -29.92 -1.40 -13.93
C LEU A 169 -30.92 -2.52 -14.27
N GLY A 170 -31.87 -2.82 -13.35
CA GLY A 170 -32.92 -3.85 -13.51
C GLY A 170 -34.30 -3.27 -13.76
#